data_96c60654217906271f630b9fa0f3d872
#
_entry.id   96c60654217906271f630b9fa0f3d872
#
_cell.length_a   1.000
_cell.length_b   1.000
_cell.length_c   1.000
_cell.angle_alpha   90.00
_cell.angle_beta   90.00
_cell.angle_gamma   90.00
#
_symmetry.space_group_name_H-M   'P 1'
#
loop_
_entity.id
_entity.type
_entity.pdbx_description
1 polymer ?
#
loop_
_entity_poly.entity_id
_entity_poly.type
_entity_poly.pdbx_seq_one_letter_code
_entity_poly.pdbx_strand_id
1 'polypeptide(L)'
;DKRTAYEASMRIPFLMHCPEVIQAGSVIKKVVANIDVGPTLLEIAGLSTPKQMDGRSFWQLAKGNDIPWRDYVLYEYFWERNYPHTPTTHAVRGERFKYIRYHGLWDTDELYDLLNDPDETTNLIFEPEHKETVAMLNKRLFELLAESGGVSLRLAPDRGPTFPKRHPQRSEAA
;
A
#
# COMPACT_ATOMS: atom_id res chain seq x y z
N ASP A 1 13.95 5.69 -1.95
CA ASP A 1 12.84 6.62 -2.17
C ASP A 1 11.53 6.02 -1.64
N LYS A 2 10.74 6.80 -0.90
CA LYS A 2 9.50 6.31 -0.25
C LYS A 2 8.27 6.34 -1.18
N ARG A 3 8.46 6.49 -2.49
CA ARG A 3 7.38 6.53 -3.50
C ARG A 3 7.19 5.20 -4.23
N THR A 4 7.90 4.18 -3.79
CA THR A 4 7.83 2.84 -4.36
C THR A 4 7.15 1.88 -3.40
N ALA A 5 6.56 0.82 -3.93
CA ALA A 5 5.86 -0.19 -3.14
C ALA A 5 6.80 -1.30 -2.60
N TYR A 6 8.12 -1.07 -2.59
CA TYR A 6 9.07 -2.03 -2.04
C TYR A 6 9.04 -2.09 -0.50
N GLU A 7 9.37 -3.25 0.09
CA GLU A 7 9.43 -3.42 1.54
C GLU A 7 10.33 -2.37 2.21
N ALA A 8 11.42 -1.96 1.57
CA ALA A 8 12.29 -0.89 2.03
C ALA A 8 11.58 0.48 2.22
N SER A 9 10.45 0.69 1.53
CA SER A 9 9.62 1.89 1.64
C SER A 9 8.38 1.66 2.52
N MET A 10 7.78 0.47 2.44
CA MET A 10 6.49 0.16 3.07
C MET A 10 6.63 -0.42 4.47
N ARG A 11 7.62 -1.30 4.68
CA ARG A 11 7.80 -2.00 5.96
C ARG A 11 8.45 -1.09 6.96
N ILE A 12 7.73 -0.77 8.02
CA ILE A 12 8.24 0.01 9.16
C ILE A 12 8.34 -0.88 10.40
N PRO A 13 9.37 -0.71 11.25
CA PRO A 13 9.41 -1.34 12.55
C PRO A 13 8.23 -0.86 13.40
N PHE A 14 7.52 -1.82 14.01
CA PHE A 14 6.43 -1.52 14.92
C PHE A 14 6.58 -2.32 16.21
N LEU A 15 6.62 -1.64 17.34
CA LEU A 15 6.79 -2.23 18.67
C LEU A 15 5.64 -1.78 19.57
N MET A 16 5.09 -2.72 20.33
CA MET A 16 4.08 -2.44 21.37
C MET A 16 4.58 -2.94 22.71
N HIS A 17 4.30 -2.16 23.75
CA HIS A 17 4.59 -2.53 25.12
C HIS A 17 3.36 -2.34 26.00
N CYS A 18 2.82 -3.44 26.51
CA CYS A 18 1.71 -3.46 27.45
C CYS A 18 1.84 -4.75 28.30
N PRO A 19 2.71 -4.75 29.32
CA PRO A 19 3.16 -5.98 29.99
C PRO A 19 2.06 -6.75 30.70
N GLU A 20 0.96 -6.11 31.08
CA GLU A 20 -0.17 -6.77 31.74
C GLU A 20 -1.08 -7.55 30.74
N VAL A 21 -0.96 -7.25 29.44
CA VAL A 21 -1.90 -7.74 28.42
C VAL A 21 -1.17 -8.44 27.26
N ILE A 22 0.00 -7.96 26.88
CA ILE A 22 0.77 -8.49 25.75
C ILE A 22 1.94 -9.31 26.28
N GLN A 23 2.02 -10.56 25.85
CA GLN A 23 3.13 -11.44 26.20
C GLN A 23 4.44 -10.89 25.63
N ALA A 24 5.45 -10.78 26.50
CA ALA A 24 6.79 -10.34 26.09
C ALA A 24 7.37 -11.27 25.02
N GLY A 25 7.99 -10.71 23.98
CA GLY A 25 8.61 -11.45 22.89
C GLY A 25 7.61 -12.02 21.87
N SER A 26 6.29 -11.75 22.01
CA SER A 26 5.31 -12.16 21.00
C SER A 26 5.49 -11.41 19.68
N VAL A 27 5.18 -12.06 18.56
CA VAL A 27 5.30 -11.49 17.22
C VAL A 27 4.00 -11.72 16.45
N ILE A 28 3.40 -10.66 15.93
CA ILE A 28 2.28 -10.73 15.02
C ILE A 28 2.83 -10.92 13.60
N LYS A 29 2.57 -12.07 12.98
CA LYS A 29 2.98 -12.36 11.58
C LYS A 29 1.97 -11.85 10.55
N LYS A 30 0.73 -11.57 10.97
CA LYS A 30 -0.30 -11.01 10.09
C LYS A 30 0.07 -9.63 9.57
N VAL A 31 -0.38 -9.30 8.36
CA VAL A 31 -0.10 -8.00 7.73
C VAL A 31 -0.91 -6.91 8.44
N VAL A 32 -0.26 -6.18 9.33
CA VAL A 32 -0.77 -5.00 10.02
C VAL A 32 -0.25 -3.75 9.31
N ALA A 33 -1.11 -2.76 9.11
CA ALA A 33 -0.78 -1.50 8.45
C ALA A 33 -0.94 -0.31 9.40
N ASN A 34 -0.35 0.82 9.05
CA ASN A 34 -0.44 2.05 9.84
C ASN A 34 -1.89 2.55 10.01
N ILE A 35 -2.77 2.28 9.04
CA ILE A 35 -4.21 2.60 9.12
C ILE A 35 -4.91 1.85 10.28
N ASP A 36 -4.33 0.76 10.77
CA ASP A 36 -4.89 -0.07 11.84
C ASP A 36 -4.58 0.48 13.24
N VAL A 37 -3.63 1.39 13.35
CA VAL A 37 -3.20 1.96 14.65
C VAL A 37 -4.33 2.75 15.30
N GLY A 38 -5.01 3.61 14.54
CA GLY A 38 -6.14 4.40 15.04
C GLY A 38 -7.27 3.53 15.60
N PRO A 39 -7.82 2.58 14.84
CA PRO A 39 -8.81 1.62 15.34
C PRO A 39 -8.37 0.84 16.59
N THR A 40 -7.08 0.46 16.63
CA THR A 40 -6.53 -0.27 17.79
C THR A 40 -6.52 0.58 19.05
N LEU A 41 -6.10 1.85 18.94
CA LEU A 41 -6.12 2.77 20.07
C LEU A 41 -7.55 3.08 20.55
N LEU A 42 -8.51 3.18 19.64
CA LEU A 42 -9.93 3.34 19.99
C LEU A 42 -10.45 2.12 20.77
N GLU A 43 -10.16 0.90 20.31
CA GLU A 43 -10.56 -0.32 21.04
C GLU A 43 -9.94 -0.38 22.43
N ILE A 44 -8.65 -0.05 22.57
CA ILE A 44 -7.97 0.02 23.89
C ILE A 44 -8.66 1.03 24.81
N ALA A 45 -9.14 2.15 24.26
CA ALA A 45 -9.86 3.19 25.00
C ALA A 45 -11.35 2.82 25.28
N GLY A 46 -11.83 1.66 24.84
CA GLY A 46 -13.23 1.25 24.97
C GLY A 46 -14.18 1.99 24.02
N LEU A 47 -13.66 2.57 22.95
CA LEU A 47 -14.42 3.31 21.95
C LEU A 47 -14.62 2.48 20.68
N SER A 48 -15.73 2.72 19.98
CA SER A 48 -15.99 2.08 18.68
C SER A 48 -15.21 2.76 17.56
N THR A 49 -14.75 1.95 16.59
CA THR A 49 -14.11 2.47 15.38
C THR A 49 -15.16 3.15 14.48
N PRO A 50 -14.96 4.42 14.10
CA PRO A 50 -15.81 5.10 13.12
C PRO A 50 -15.83 4.40 11.77
N LYS A 51 -16.98 4.39 11.09
CA LYS A 51 -17.16 3.71 9.78
C LYS A 51 -16.27 4.26 8.65
N GLN A 52 -15.76 5.48 8.81
CA GLN A 52 -14.89 6.16 7.85
C GLN A 52 -13.43 5.68 7.91
N MET A 53 -13.07 4.89 8.91
CA MET A 53 -11.73 4.32 9.03
C MET A 53 -11.65 3.00 8.26
N ASP A 54 -10.74 2.90 7.30
CA ASP A 54 -10.48 1.70 6.52
C ASP A 54 -9.67 0.64 7.30
N GLY A 55 -8.99 1.07 8.35
CA GLY A 55 -8.21 0.19 9.23
C GLY A 55 -9.07 -0.69 10.14
N ARG A 56 -8.44 -1.71 10.71
CA ARG A 56 -9.05 -2.66 11.66
C ARG A 56 -8.19 -2.72 12.92
N SER A 57 -8.82 -2.84 14.09
CA SER A 57 -8.07 -3.05 15.32
C SER A 57 -7.36 -4.41 15.31
N PHE A 58 -6.07 -4.40 15.57
CA PHE A 58 -5.26 -5.61 15.81
C PHE A 58 -5.04 -5.87 17.29
N TRP A 59 -5.79 -5.23 18.18
CA TRP A 59 -5.64 -5.41 19.63
C TRP A 59 -5.79 -6.84 20.06
N GLN A 60 -6.75 -7.59 19.46
CA GLN A 60 -6.94 -8.98 19.77
C GLN A 60 -5.76 -9.85 19.33
N LEU A 61 -5.16 -9.55 18.15
CA LEU A 61 -3.92 -10.20 17.70
C LEU A 61 -2.77 -9.92 18.66
N ALA A 62 -2.66 -8.67 19.16
CA ALA A 62 -1.62 -8.29 20.13
C ALA A 62 -1.76 -9.04 21.47
N LYS A 63 -2.97 -9.40 21.86
CA LYS A 63 -3.25 -10.26 23.03
C LYS A 63 -3.00 -11.75 22.77
N GLY A 64 -2.61 -12.13 21.56
CA GLY A 64 -2.39 -13.53 21.18
C GLY A 64 -3.64 -14.29 20.75
N ASN A 65 -4.77 -13.62 20.57
CA ASN A 65 -6.00 -14.25 20.09
C ASN A 65 -5.94 -14.47 18.58
N ASP A 66 -6.34 -15.65 18.13
CA ASP A 66 -6.52 -15.93 16.71
C ASP A 66 -7.90 -15.42 16.26
N ILE A 67 -7.87 -14.40 15.38
CA ILE A 67 -9.07 -13.78 14.82
C ILE A 67 -8.98 -13.74 13.29
N PRO A 68 -10.13 -13.75 12.60
CA PRO A 68 -10.13 -13.48 11.14
C PRO A 68 -9.47 -12.16 10.84
N TRP A 69 -8.47 -12.21 9.96
CA TRP A 69 -7.70 -11.03 9.55
C TRP A 69 -7.68 -10.91 8.03
N ARG A 70 -7.29 -9.73 7.54
CA ARG A 70 -7.13 -9.53 6.09
C ARG A 70 -5.95 -10.34 5.55
N ASP A 71 -6.11 -10.86 4.35
CA ASP A 71 -5.04 -11.55 3.64
C ASP A 71 -4.11 -10.57 2.93
N TYR A 72 -4.63 -9.39 2.56
CA TYR A 72 -3.91 -8.41 1.74
C TYR A 72 -4.13 -6.99 2.23
N VAL A 73 -3.10 -6.16 2.03
CA VAL A 73 -3.15 -4.70 2.18
C VAL A 73 -2.96 -4.08 0.80
N LEU A 74 -3.79 -3.08 0.49
CA LEU A 74 -3.66 -2.24 -0.68
C LEU A 74 -2.68 -1.10 -0.38
N TYR A 75 -1.74 -0.88 -1.29
CA TYR A 75 -0.89 0.30 -1.35
C TYR A 75 -1.28 1.11 -2.57
N GLU A 76 -1.39 2.43 -2.39
CA GLU A 76 -1.72 3.38 -3.44
C GLU A 76 -0.73 4.53 -3.41
N TYR A 77 -0.11 4.81 -4.55
CA TYR A 77 0.69 6.00 -4.79
C TYR A 77 0.20 6.67 -6.06
N PHE A 78 -0.16 7.93 -5.96
CA PHE A 78 -0.61 8.71 -7.10
C PHE A 78 0.50 9.60 -7.60
N TRP A 79 0.64 9.68 -8.92
CA TRP A 79 1.62 10.53 -9.58
C TRP A 79 1.66 11.94 -9.01
N GLU A 80 2.85 12.44 -8.74
CA GLU A 80 3.10 13.77 -8.23
C GLU A 80 3.89 14.61 -9.24
N ARG A 81 3.48 15.87 -9.40
CA ARG A 81 4.12 16.81 -10.35
C ARG A 81 5.62 16.99 -10.10
N ASN A 82 6.03 16.98 -8.83
CA ASN A 82 7.43 17.19 -8.45
C ASN A 82 8.30 15.94 -8.68
N TYR A 83 7.67 14.82 -8.97
CA TYR A 83 8.32 13.52 -9.18
C TYR A 83 7.77 12.85 -10.45
N PRO A 84 7.97 13.47 -11.62
CA PRO A 84 7.30 13.07 -12.86
C PRO A 84 7.71 11.67 -13.35
N HIS A 85 8.84 11.15 -12.88
CA HIS A 85 9.36 9.84 -13.27
C HIS A 85 8.75 8.68 -12.46
N THR A 86 8.02 8.97 -11.36
CA THR A 86 7.37 7.93 -10.58
C THR A 86 5.91 7.85 -11.03
N PRO A 87 5.48 6.76 -11.68
CA PRO A 87 4.12 6.60 -12.15
C PRO A 87 3.15 6.38 -10.99
N THR A 88 1.86 6.55 -11.25
CA THR A 88 0.82 6.04 -10.34
C THR A 88 1.03 4.54 -10.18
N THR A 89 1.09 4.07 -8.94
CA THR A 89 1.41 2.69 -8.59
C THR A 89 0.42 2.17 -7.57
N HIS A 90 -0.06 0.97 -7.81
CA HIS A 90 -0.85 0.22 -6.85
C HIS A 90 -0.15 -1.08 -6.53
N ALA A 91 -0.22 -1.53 -5.28
CA ALA A 91 0.30 -2.83 -4.92
C ALA A 91 -0.62 -3.57 -3.96
N VAL A 92 -0.62 -4.87 -4.07
CA VAL A 92 -1.26 -5.80 -3.13
C VAL A 92 -0.17 -6.57 -2.41
N ARG A 93 -0.11 -6.38 -1.09
CA ARG A 93 0.86 -7.05 -0.22
C ARG A 93 0.15 -8.06 0.65
N GLY A 94 0.42 -9.35 0.43
CA GLY A 94 -0.01 -10.47 1.27
C GLY A 94 1.09 -10.94 2.22
N GLU A 95 0.88 -12.07 2.92
CA GLU A 95 1.91 -12.64 3.81
C GLU A 95 3.12 -13.15 3.01
N ARG A 96 2.89 -13.74 1.84
CA ARG A 96 3.94 -14.32 1.00
C ARG A 96 4.23 -13.49 -0.24
N PHE A 97 3.23 -13.18 -1.04
CA PHE A 97 3.42 -12.51 -2.31
C PHE A 97 3.08 -11.03 -2.25
N LYS A 98 3.84 -10.23 -3.00
CA LYS A 98 3.52 -8.86 -3.33
C LYS A 98 3.48 -8.69 -4.84
N TYR A 99 2.37 -8.13 -5.33
CA TYR A 99 2.20 -7.72 -6.71
C TYR A 99 2.14 -6.21 -6.80
N ILE A 100 2.96 -5.62 -7.67
CA ILE A 100 3.05 -4.18 -7.91
C ILE A 100 2.62 -3.92 -9.34
N ARG A 101 1.62 -3.04 -9.51
CA ARG A 101 1.13 -2.59 -10.79
C ARG A 101 1.45 -1.13 -11.00
N TYR A 102 2.13 -0.86 -12.11
CA TYR A 102 2.43 0.49 -12.57
C TYR A 102 1.42 0.93 -13.62
N HIS A 103 1.02 2.19 -13.56
CA HIS A 103 0.11 2.80 -14.53
C HIS A 103 0.85 3.76 -15.47
N GLY A 104 2.10 3.48 -15.77
CA GLY A 104 2.93 4.13 -16.77
C GLY A 104 2.90 3.39 -18.10
N LEU A 105 3.33 4.07 -19.18
CA LEU A 105 3.32 3.47 -20.52
C LEU A 105 4.42 2.42 -20.73
N TRP A 106 5.52 2.52 -19.97
CA TRP A 106 6.73 1.72 -20.17
C TRP A 106 7.11 0.90 -18.97
N ASP A 107 6.35 1.01 -17.89
CA ASP A 107 6.66 0.32 -16.65
C ASP A 107 6.14 -1.11 -16.70
N THR A 108 6.97 -2.02 -16.24
CA THR A 108 6.65 -3.44 -16.11
C THR A 108 6.12 -3.71 -14.72
N ASP A 109 5.01 -4.41 -14.61
CA ASP A 109 4.50 -4.90 -13.33
C ASP A 109 5.52 -5.82 -12.65
N GLU A 110 5.40 -5.98 -11.34
CA GLU A 110 6.35 -6.77 -10.56
C GLU A 110 5.62 -7.76 -9.63
N LEU A 111 6.24 -8.92 -9.45
CA LEU A 111 5.80 -9.92 -8.48
C LEU A 111 6.99 -10.37 -7.65
N TYR A 112 6.84 -10.39 -6.32
CA TYR A 112 7.86 -10.84 -5.38
C TYR A 112 7.34 -11.87 -4.40
N ASP A 113 8.15 -12.90 -4.11
CA ASP A 113 7.91 -13.87 -3.04
C ASP A 113 8.65 -13.44 -1.78
N LEU A 114 8.01 -12.65 -0.94
CA LEU A 114 8.60 -12.06 0.26
C LEU A 114 9.06 -13.09 1.31
N LEU A 115 8.61 -14.34 1.20
CA LEU A 115 9.06 -15.42 2.08
C LEU A 115 10.46 -15.91 1.71
N ASN A 116 10.73 -16.03 0.41
CA ASN A 116 11.99 -16.55 -0.12
C ASN A 116 12.95 -15.43 -0.58
N ASP A 117 12.41 -14.27 -0.91
CA ASP A 117 13.14 -13.08 -1.37
C ASP A 117 12.62 -11.82 -0.63
N PRO A 118 12.90 -11.68 0.67
CA PRO A 118 12.44 -10.55 1.47
C PRO A 118 13.02 -9.19 1.04
N ASP A 119 14.10 -9.19 0.28
CA ASP A 119 14.79 -8.00 -0.23
C ASP A 119 14.32 -7.61 -1.65
N GLU A 120 13.38 -8.37 -2.22
CA GLU A 120 12.75 -8.07 -3.53
C GLU A 120 13.76 -7.93 -4.67
N THR A 121 14.71 -8.84 -4.72
CA THR A 121 15.82 -8.82 -5.70
C THR A 121 15.48 -9.49 -7.02
N THR A 122 14.45 -10.34 -7.05
CA THR A 122 14.07 -11.15 -8.21
C THR A 122 12.61 -10.94 -8.58
N ASN A 123 12.37 -10.24 -9.70
CA ASN A 123 11.02 -10.04 -10.22
C ASN A 123 10.49 -11.30 -10.93
N LEU A 124 9.45 -11.91 -10.39
CA LEU A 124 8.84 -13.17 -10.86
C LEU A 124 7.70 -12.94 -11.86
N ILE A 125 7.47 -11.72 -12.34
CA ILE A 125 6.30 -11.37 -13.16
C ILE A 125 6.20 -12.17 -14.46
N PHE A 126 7.33 -12.54 -15.03
CA PHE A 126 7.40 -13.29 -16.30
C PHE A 126 7.58 -14.79 -16.12
N GLU A 127 7.71 -15.27 -14.89
CA GLU A 127 7.90 -16.69 -14.63
C GLU A 127 6.60 -17.47 -14.89
N PRO A 128 6.62 -18.46 -15.80
CA PRO A 128 5.41 -19.19 -16.20
C PRO A 128 4.68 -19.85 -15.03
N GLU A 129 5.41 -20.31 -14.03
CA GLU A 129 4.87 -20.97 -12.82
C GLU A 129 4.08 -20.02 -11.93
N HIS A 130 4.32 -18.72 -12.04
CA HIS A 130 3.63 -17.68 -11.25
C HIS A 130 2.47 -17.00 -11.98
N LYS A 131 2.14 -17.40 -13.21
CA LYS A 131 1.10 -16.80 -14.04
C LYS A 131 -0.28 -16.76 -13.35
N GLU A 132 -0.64 -17.84 -12.68
CA GLU A 132 -1.91 -17.92 -11.95
C GLU A 132 -1.89 -17.01 -10.71
N THR A 133 -0.76 -16.94 -10.00
CA THR A 133 -0.56 -16.04 -8.86
C THR A 133 -0.69 -14.58 -9.29
N VAL A 134 -0.06 -14.19 -10.40
CA VAL A 134 -0.19 -12.84 -10.98
C VAL A 134 -1.65 -12.52 -11.30
N ALA A 135 -2.35 -13.43 -11.99
CA ALA A 135 -3.76 -13.23 -12.35
C ALA A 135 -4.65 -13.07 -11.11
N MET A 136 -4.45 -13.89 -10.10
CA MET A 136 -5.19 -13.84 -8.84
C MET A 136 -4.92 -12.53 -8.09
N LEU A 137 -3.67 -12.12 -7.96
CA LEU A 137 -3.30 -10.89 -7.24
C LEU A 137 -3.74 -9.64 -8.00
N ASN A 138 -3.65 -9.64 -9.32
CA ASN A 138 -4.19 -8.55 -10.14
C ASN A 138 -5.71 -8.41 -9.96
N LYS A 139 -6.45 -9.53 -9.98
CA LYS A 139 -7.89 -9.52 -9.69
C LYS A 139 -8.16 -8.95 -8.29
N ARG A 140 -7.42 -9.42 -7.27
CA ARG A 140 -7.59 -8.96 -5.89
C ARG A 140 -7.27 -7.49 -5.72
N LEU A 141 -6.28 -6.97 -6.44
CA LEU A 141 -5.95 -5.55 -6.47
C LEU A 141 -7.16 -4.71 -6.90
N PHE A 142 -7.82 -5.08 -8.01
CA PHE A 142 -9.00 -4.34 -8.49
C PHE A 142 -10.21 -4.50 -7.59
N GLU A 143 -10.39 -5.64 -6.92
CA GLU A 143 -11.42 -5.81 -5.90
C GLU A 143 -11.20 -4.85 -4.72
N LEU A 144 -9.97 -4.78 -4.20
CA LEU A 144 -9.62 -3.86 -3.11
C LEU A 144 -9.78 -2.39 -3.52
N LEU A 145 -9.41 -2.03 -4.75
CA LEU A 145 -9.66 -0.70 -5.30
C LEU A 145 -11.16 -0.38 -5.39
N ALA A 146 -11.97 -1.35 -5.78
CA ALA A 146 -13.43 -1.17 -5.82
C ALA A 146 -14.01 -0.98 -4.40
N GLU A 147 -13.54 -1.77 -3.44
CA GLU A 147 -13.95 -1.68 -2.04
C GLU A 147 -13.60 -0.31 -1.42
N SER A 148 -12.44 0.27 -1.79
CA SER A 148 -11.98 1.58 -1.29
C SER A 148 -12.51 2.78 -2.08
N GLY A 149 -13.26 2.57 -3.18
CA GLY A 149 -13.72 3.62 -4.07
C GLY A 149 -12.64 4.17 -5.02
N GLY A 150 -11.48 3.50 -5.08
CA GLY A 150 -10.30 3.90 -5.86
C GLY A 150 -10.30 3.44 -7.33
N VAL A 151 -11.40 2.93 -7.87
CA VAL A 151 -11.48 2.42 -9.26
C VAL A 151 -11.27 3.51 -10.31
N SER A 152 -11.60 4.76 -9.99
CA SER A 152 -11.24 5.88 -10.86
C SER A 152 -9.76 6.21 -10.69
N LEU A 153 -8.91 5.45 -11.37
CA LEU A 153 -7.48 5.71 -11.42
C LEU A 153 -7.25 7.14 -11.92
N ARG A 154 -6.81 8.01 -11.07
CA ARG A 154 -6.30 9.32 -11.46
C ARG A 154 -4.93 9.12 -12.11
N LEU A 155 -4.94 8.64 -13.32
CA LEU A 155 -3.78 8.73 -14.20
C LEU A 155 -3.46 10.20 -14.32
N ALA A 156 -2.26 10.63 -13.93
CA ALA A 156 -1.75 11.99 -14.04
C ALA A 156 -2.86 12.99 -14.43
N PRO A 157 -3.64 13.52 -13.49
CA PRO A 157 -4.75 14.37 -13.87
C PRO A 157 -4.18 15.45 -14.76
N ASP A 158 -4.84 15.76 -15.86
CA ASP A 158 -4.57 16.97 -16.60
C ASP A 158 -4.78 18.14 -15.65
N ARG A 159 -3.74 18.44 -14.88
CA ARG A 159 -3.70 19.58 -13.97
C ARG A 159 -3.43 20.87 -14.72
N GLY A 160 -3.71 20.86 -16.03
CA GLY A 160 -3.34 21.94 -16.91
C GLY A 160 -1.82 21.96 -17.18
N PRO A 161 -1.35 22.95 -17.92
CA PRO A 161 0.06 23.04 -18.30
C PRO A 161 0.94 22.93 -17.07
N THR A 162 1.86 21.98 -17.09
CA THR A 162 2.83 21.69 -16.03
C THR A 162 3.76 22.88 -15.74
N PHE A 163 3.73 23.87 -16.58
CA PHE A 163 4.40 25.13 -16.35
C PHE A 163 3.35 26.17 -15.94
N PRO A 164 3.63 26.98 -14.89
CA PRO A 164 2.85 28.20 -14.73
C PRO A 164 2.83 28.83 -16.12
N LYS A 165 1.65 29.16 -16.64
CA LYS A 165 1.52 29.91 -17.88
C LYS A 165 2.56 31.01 -17.76
N ARG A 166 3.63 30.95 -18.56
CA ARG A 166 4.58 32.03 -18.65
C ARG A 166 3.71 33.24 -18.92
N HIS A 167 3.71 34.16 -17.99
CA HIS A 167 2.80 35.29 -18.01
C HIS A 167 2.79 35.88 -19.41
N PRO A 168 1.61 36.09 -20.03
CA PRO A 168 1.53 36.80 -21.30
C PRO A 168 1.95 38.27 -21.18
N GLN A 169 2.38 38.73 -20.04
CA GLN A 169 2.64 40.12 -19.71
C GLN A 169 4.00 40.67 -20.09
N ARG A 170 4.78 39.96 -20.93
CA ARG A 170 6.02 40.55 -21.48
C ARG A 170 5.90 41.10 -22.89
N SER A 171 4.71 41.12 -23.47
CA SER A 171 4.50 41.68 -24.81
C SER A 171 3.87 43.07 -24.82
N GLU A 172 3.60 43.69 -23.69
CA GLU A 172 2.98 45.01 -23.60
C GLU A 172 3.93 46.11 -23.08
N ALA A 173 5.23 45.88 -23.08
CA ALA A 173 6.22 46.87 -22.77
C ALA A 173 7.23 47.01 -23.95
N ALA A 174 6.75 47.59 -25.03
CA ALA A 174 7.57 48.19 -26.07
C ALA A 174 6.84 49.40 -26.63
#